data_d36d23739a2fd97ea371f685bdfb1eb3
#
_entry.id   d36d23739a2fd97ea371f685bdfb1eb3
#
_cell.length_a   1.000
_cell.length_b   1.000
_cell.length_c   1.000
_cell.angle_alpha   90.00
_cell.angle_beta   90.00
_cell.angle_gamma   90.00
#
_symmetry.space_group_name_H-M   'P 1'
#
loop_
_entity.id
_entity.type
_entity.pdbx_description
1 polymer ?
#
loop_
_entity_poly.entity_id
_entity_poly.type
_entity_poly.pdbx_seq_one_letter_code
_entity_poly.pdbx_strand_id
1 'polypeptide(L)'
;MARTGLRKALESPRPDGGSLVKPERLQAVLEAIRDAGERGITKASLARKLGGVAMRTVDRAIVLLEEQGARFGKAREGRPAVIHFTLEKAPDWDSKITPHARLALEVALMALEGTATKMWYDQLEGLRALADSHLSSRDRNLFDALQAHVCVRGGADDQQALDTKMLSQVLMALGHPEGPRELELTYAAASTGRTSARTVVPFTLTHDVFSGGAFLLAWDPAKQEPRHFRLARIVEAKALPKRGLIPDKRPLEQARDLQIGGWFSPSAPFQVKVRVGGSNWPQSLLDAPPALPRVEVRKEKGGTVLLTFLATDLQGPTRYILQLGADAETLEPAPLRTHLAATLKAMLARHR
;
A
#
# COMPACT_ATOMS: atom_id res chain seq x y z
N MET A 1 22.50 13.50 -7.69
CA MET A 1 21.93 14.81 -7.35
C MET A 1 20.42 14.84 -7.67
N ALA A 2 19.58 14.02 -7.02
CA ALA A 2 18.14 13.95 -7.29
C ALA A 2 17.29 13.79 -6.01
N ARG A 3 17.80 14.21 -4.84
CA ARG A 3 17.07 14.09 -3.55
C ARG A 3 16.56 15.41 -2.98
N THR A 4 16.81 16.54 -3.65
CA THR A 4 16.44 17.87 -3.13
C THR A 4 15.07 18.35 -3.55
N GLY A 5 14.45 17.76 -4.59
CA GLY A 5 13.14 18.18 -5.10
C GLY A 5 11.94 17.71 -4.27
N LEU A 6 12.03 16.54 -3.64
CA LEU A 6 10.89 15.96 -2.90
C LEU A 6 10.69 16.57 -1.51
N ARG A 7 11.72 17.15 -0.91
CA ARG A 7 11.61 17.80 0.41
C ARG A 7 10.84 19.12 0.38
N LYS A 8 10.86 19.84 -0.74
CA LYS A 8 10.12 21.12 -0.90
C LYS A 8 8.61 20.95 -1.09
N ALA A 9 8.16 19.77 -1.50
CA ALA A 9 6.73 19.48 -1.69
C ALA A 9 6.00 19.07 -0.39
N LEU A 10 6.74 18.84 0.71
CA LEU A 10 6.21 18.41 2.00
C LEU A 10 6.27 19.49 3.09
N GLU A 11 6.80 20.67 2.80
CA GLU A 11 6.70 21.81 3.69
C GLU A 11 5.29 22.39 3.60
N SER A 12 4.49 22.16 4.65
CA SER A 12 3.14 22.71 4.82
C SER A 12 3.15 24.23 4.62
N PRO A 13 2.34 24.77 3.70
CA PRO A 13 2.16 26.21 3.62
C PRO A 13 1.45 26.70 4.89
N ARG A 14 1.94 27.82 5.44
CA ARG A 14 1.33 28.54 6.55
C ARG A 14 -0.16 28.78 6.31
N PRO A 15 -1.00 28.82 7.37
CA PRO A 15 -2.43 29.01 7.24
C PRO A 15 -2.77 30.50 7.01
N ASP A 16 -2.46 30.98 5.81
CA ASP A 16 -3.08 32.20 5.31
C ASP A 16 -4.27 31.78 4.44
N GLY A 17 -5.47 32.23 4.81
CA GLY A 17 -6.79 31.84 4.30
C GLY A 17 -7.03 31.94 2.79
N GLY A 18 -6.16 31.36 1.99
CA GLY A 18 -6.28 31.21 0.55
C GLY A 18 -6.73 29.80 0.18
N SER A 19 -7.95 29.65 -0.29
CA SER A 19 -8.48 28.42 -0.87
C SER A 19 -7.43 27.77 -1.78
N LEU A 20 -6.92 26.59 -1.38
CA LEU A 20 -6.05 25.73 -2.17
C LEU A 20 -6.73 25.50 -3.55
N VAL A 21 -5.98 25.71 -4.64
CA VAL A 21 -6.49 25.37 -5.97
C VAL A 21 -6.54 23.84 -6.02
N LYS A 22 -7.74 23.28 -6.11
CA LYS A 22 -7.94 21.82 -6.15
C LYS A 22 -7.23 21.23 -7.37
N PRO A 23 -6.62 20.04 -7.30
CA PRO A 23 -5.92 19.38 -8.41
C PRO A 23 -6.77 19.27 -9.68
N GLU A 24 -8.06 18.98 -9.54
CA GLU A 24 -9.04 18.89 -10.64
C GLU A 24 -9.14 20.22 -11.41
N ARG A 25 -8.91 21.34 -10.73
CA ARG A 25 -8.99 22.67 -11.32
C ARG A 25 -7.73 23.05 -12.07
N LEU A 26 -6.56 22.61 -11.60
CA LEU A 26 -5.28 22.79 -12.32
C LEU A 26 -5.35 22.13 -13.68
N GLN A 27 -5.90 20.94 -13.70
CA GLN A 27 -6.07 20.17 -14.90
C GLN A 27 -7.11 20.75 -15.85
N ALA A 28 -8.29 21.12 -15.36
CA ALA A 28 -9.28 21.77 -16.20
C ALA A 28 -8.73 23.04 -16.85
N VAL A 29 -7.82 23.78 -16.18
CA VAL A 29 -7.08 24.89 -16.77
C VAL A 29 -6.14 24.42 -17.88
N LEU A 30 -5.35 23.38 -17.63
CA LEU A 30 -4.40 22.83 -18.60
C LEU A 30 -5.11 22.30 -19.84
N GLU A 31 -6.19 21.52 -19.66
CA GLU A 31 -7.02 20.99 -20.75
C GLU A 31 -7.64 22.13 -21.58
N ALA A 32 -8.20 23.13 -20.92
CA ALA A 32 -8.81 24.24 -21.62
C ALA A 32 -7.80 25.08 -22.47
N ILE A 33 -6.54 25.17 -22.00
CA ILE A 33 -5.46 25.83 -22.78
C ILE A 33 -5.01 24.92 -23.94
N ARG A 34 -4.88 23.60 -23.69
CA ARG A 34 -4.53 22.60 -24.71
C ARG A 34 -5.56 22.55 -25.83
N ASP A 35 -6.85 22.52 -25.50
CA ASP A 35 -7.96 22.47 -26.44
C ASP A 35 -8.04 23.74 -27.32
N ALA A 36 -7.58 24.88 -26.81
CA ALA A 36 -7.53 26.13 -27.57
C ALA A 36 -6.45 26.09 -28.66
N GLY A 37 -5.47 25.18 -28.56
CA GLY A 37 -4.41 25.02 -29.56
C GLY A 37 -3.64 26.31 -29.82
N GLU A 38 -3.25 26.53 -31.10
CA GLU A 38 -2.48 27.69 -31.51
C GLU A 38 -3.24 29.02 -31.36
N ARG A 39 -4.58 29.02 -31.34
CA ARG A 39 -5.39 30.23 -31.14
C ARG A 39 -5.25 30.80 -29.74
N GLY A 40 -4.86 29.96 -28.81
CA GLY A 40 -4.76 30.32 -27.41
C GLY A 40 -6.09 30.65 -26.74
N ILE A 41 -6.08 30.83 -25.44
CA ILE A 41 -7.25 31.15 -24.63
C ILE A 41 -6.96 32.30 -23.67
N THR A 42 -7.91 33.18 -23.46
CA THR A 42 -7.77 34.28 -22.49
C THR A 42 -8.12 33.84 -21.09
N LYS A 43 -7.57 34.53 -20.06
CA LYS A 43 -7.92 34.24 -18.65
C LYS A 43 -9.43 34.38 -18.41
N ALA A 44 -10.10 35.33 -19.02
CA ALA A 44 -11.54 35.53 -18.91
C ALA A 44 -12.34 34.35 -19.49
N SER A 45 -11.87 33.79 -20.61
CA SER A 45 -12.47 32.58 -21.21
C SER A 45 -12.20 31.35 -20.38
N LEU A 46 -10.99 31.20 -19.80
CA LEU A 46 -10.66 30.15 -18.83
C LEU A 46 -11.58 30.24 -17.62
N ALA A 47 -11.73 31.40 -17.01
CA ALA A 47 -12.60 31.60 -15.86
C ALA A 47 -14.05 31.17 -16.16
N ARG A 48 -14.58 31.51 -17.35
CA ARG A 48 -15.93 31.08 -17.78
C ARG A 48 -16.05 29.59 -18.00
N LYS A 49 -15.07 28.97 -18.70
CA LYS A 49 -15.06 27.50 -18.91
C LYS A 49 -15.00 26.71 -17.60
N LEU A 50 -14.39 27.27 -16.58
CA LEU A 50 -14.28 26.69 -15.24
C LEU A 50 -15.48 26.98 -14.30
N GLY A 51 -16.61 27.36 -14.87
CA GLY A 51 -17.83 27.62 -14.10
C GLY A 51 -17.87 29.00 -13.42
N GLY A 52 -17.21 30.01 -14.00
CA GLY A 52 -17.22 31.39 -13.51
C GLY A 52 -16.32 31.66 -12.31
N VAL A 53 -15.22 30.91 -12.18
CA VAL A 53 -14.26 31.11 -11.08
C VAL A 53 -13.59 32.50 -11.14
N ALA A 54 -13.15 32.99 -9.99
CA ALA A 54 -12.43 34.25 -9.88
C ALA A 54 -11.12 34.23 -10.69
N MET A 55 -10.77 35.36 -11.33
CA MET A 55 -9.54 35.50 -12.12
C MET A 55 -8.28 35.15 -11.32
N ARG A 56 -8.23 35.52 -10.02
CA ARG A 56 -7.13 35.14 -9.12
C ARG A 56 -6.94 33.63 -8.99
N THR A 57 -8.02 32.86 -9.13
CA THR A 57 -7.94 31.39 -9.10
C THR A 57 -7.28 30.85 -10.36
N VAL A 58 -7.59 31.44 -11.52
CA VAL A 58 -6.94 31.11 -12.80
C VAL A 58 -5.45 31.49 -12.75
N ASP A 59 -5.13 32.70 -12.25
CA ASP A 59 -3.74 33.14 -12.10
C ASP A 59 -2.91 32.17 -11.23
N ARG A 60 -3.45 31.80 -10.07
CA ARG A 60 -2.79 30.82 -9.17
C ARG A 60 -2.61 29.46 -9.84
N ALA A 61 -3.61 29.00 -10.60
CA ALA A 61 -3.51 27.73 -11.30
C ALA A 61 -2.42 27.76 -12.38
N ILE A 62 -2.30 28.86 -13.14
CA ILE A 62 -1.23 29.01 -14.14
C ILE A 62 0.14 29.04 -13.48
N VAL A 63 0.32 29.77 -12.38
CA VAL A 63 1.58 29.82 -11.62
C VAL A 63 1.96 28.43 -11.11
N LEU A 64 1.01 27.69 -10.50
CA LEU A 64 1.27 26.34 -10.02
C LEU A 64 1.63 25.36 -11.14
N LEU A 65 1.01 25.50 -12.32
CA LEU A 65 1.37 24.69 -13.49
C LEU A 65 2.77 25.06 -14.01
N GLU A 66 3.15 26.35 -14.01
CA GLU A 66 4.50 26.81 -14.38
C GLU A 66 5.55 26.27 -13.38
N GLU A 67 5.25 26.27 -12.07
CA GLU A 67 6.10 25.65 -11.03
C GLU A 67 6.27 24.13 -11.22
N GLN A 68 5.29 23.47 -11.82
CA GLN A 68 5.31 22.05 -12.18
C GLN A 68 5.98 21.76 -13.53
N GLY A 69 6.55 22.77 -14.15
CA GLY A 69 7.34 22.64 -15.39
C GLY A 69 6.56 22.93 -16.69
N ALA A 70 5.28 23.34 -16.60
CA ALA A 70 4.55 23.81 -17.77
C ALA A 70 5.17 25.10 -18.32
N ARG A 71 5.11 25.26 -19.64
CA ARG A 71 5.44 26.53 -20.31
C ARG A 71 4.27 26.99 -21.16
N PHE A 72 3.91 28.24 -20.97
CA PHE A 72 2.83 28.88 -21.71
C PHE A 72 3.35 30.00 -22.58
N GLY A 73 3.04 29.94 -23.88
CA GLY A 73 3.17 31.06 -24.80
C GLY A 73 2.17 32.15 -24.45
N LYS A 74 2.55 33.42 -24.66
CA LYS A 74 1.72 34.61 -24.37
C LYS A 74 1.69 35.49 -25.60
N ALA A 75 0.63 35.38 -26.40
CA ALA A 75 0.37 36.27 -27.52
C ALA A 75 -0.51 37.44 -27.07
N ARG A 76 -0.23 38.66 -27.59
CA ARG A 76 -1.04 39.84 -27.32
C ARG A 76 -1.78 40.22 -28.60
N GLU A 77 -3.11 40.27 -28.52
CA GLU A 77 -3.96 40.63 -29.64
C GLU A 77 -4.95 41.76 -29.26
N GLY A 78 -5.24 42.62 -30.22
CA GLY A 78 -6.25 43.69 -30.13
C GLY A 78 -5.81 44.96 -29.42
N ARG A 79 -6.76 45.93 -29.36
CA ARG A 79 -6.64 47.20 -28.58
C ARG A 79 -7.93 47.40 -27.80
N PRO A 80 -7.91 47.30 -26.44
CA PRO A 80 -6.75 47.03 -25.55
C PRO A 80 -6.22 45.62 -25.75
N ALA A 81 -4.89 45.42 -25.54
CA ALA A 81 -4.23 44.16 -25.77
C ALA A 81 -4.71 43.08 -24.80
N VAL A 82 -5.24 42.00 -25.31
CA VAL A 82 -5.65 40.81 -24.55
C VAL A 82 -4.59 39.73 -24.69
N ILE A 83 -4.21 39.12 -23.53
CA ILE A 83 -3.22 38.07 -23.52
C ILE A 83 -3.92 36.71 -23.73
N HIS A 84 -3.49 36.01 -24.77
CA HIS A 84 -3.86 34.64 -25.09
C HIS A 84 -2.76 33.69 -24.61
N PHE A 85 -3.12 32.62 -23.89
CA PHE A 85 -2.24 31.59 -23.41
C PHE A 85 -2.31 30.40 -24.36
N THR A 86 -1.15 29.92 -24.80
CA THR A 86 -0.96 28.68 -25.55
C THR A 86 -0.06 27.75 -24.74
N LEU A 87 -0.21 26.44 -24.90
CA LEU A 87 0.63 25.47 -24.24
C LEU A 87 1.85 25.16 -25.11
N GLU A 88 3.04 25.59 -24.70
CA GLU A 88 4.31 25.30 -25.37
C GLU A 88 4.94 24.00 -24.87
N LYS A 89 4.87 23.78 -23.56
CA LYS A 89 5.34 22.57 -22.92
C LYS A 89 4.37 22.17 -21.80
N ALA A 90 3.94 20.91 -21.82
CA ALA A 90 3.15 20.34 -20.73
C ALA A 90 4.01 20.16 -19.46
N PRO A 91 3.41 20.15 -18.25
CA PRO A 91 4.12 19.80 -17.04
C PRO A 91 4.85 18.46 -17.18
N ASP A 92 6.00 18.30 -16.52
CA ASP A 92 6.82 17.09 -16.65
C ASP A 92 6.12 15.80 -16.18
N TRP A 93 5.07 15.92 -15.39
CA TRP A 93 4.24 14.82 -14.95
C TRP A 93 3.22 14.33 -15.99
N ASP A 94 2.82 15.18 -16.93
CA ASP A 94 1.86 14.87 -18.02
C ASP A 94 2.42 13.83 -19.02
N SER A 95 3.75 13.73 -19.14
CA SER A 95 4.41 12.81 -20.08
C SER A 95 4.61 11.39 -19.55
N LYS A 96 4.29 11.10 -18.29
CA LYS A 96 4.65 9.85 -17.62
C LYS A 96 3.49 8.90 -17.33
N ILE A 97 2.25 9.34 -17.43
CA ILE A 97 1.09 8.49 -17.18
C ILE A 97 0.60 7.90 -18.50
N THR A 98 0.92 6.63 -18.71
CA THR A 98 0.43 5.85 -19.85
C THR A 98 -0.83 5.08 -19.46
N PRO A 99 -1.65 4.60 -20.44
CA PRO A 99 -2.77 3.71 -20.15
C PRO A 99 -2.37 2.49 -19.35
N HIS A 100 -1.16 1.95 -19.58
CA HIS A 100 -0.62 0.83 -18.82
C HIS A 100 -0.26 1.20 -17.37
N ALA A 101 0.33 2.37 -17.15
CA ALA A 101 0.61 2.86 -15.78
C ALA A 101 -0.70 3.11 -15.01
N ARG A 102 -1.72 3.66 -15.69
CA ARG A 102 -3.04 3.82 -15.11
C ARG A 102 -3.71 2.48 -14.79
N LEU A 103 -3.58 1.49 -15.65
CA LEU A 103 -4.08 0.13 -15.40
C LEU A 103 -3.35 -0.53 -14.23
N ALA A 104 -2.04 -0.37 -14.11
CA ALA A 104 -1.27 -0.86 -12.98
C ALA A 104 -1.75 -0.26 -11.65
N LEU A 105 -2.08 1.05 -11.63
CA LEU A 105 -2.68 1.71 -10.46
C LEU A 105 -4.06 1.11 -10.14
N GLU A 106 -4.89 0.83 -11.15
CA GLU A 106 -6.20 0.20 -10.95
C GLU A 106 -6.07 -1.20 -10.36
N VAL A 107 -5.14 -2.02 -10.88
CA VAL A 107 -4.82 -3.35 -10.34
C VAL A 107 -4.39 -3.26 -8.87
N ALA A 108 -3.56 -2.26 -8.53
CA ALA A 108 -3.14 -2.02 -7.15
C ALA A 108 -4.33 -1.62 -6.26
N LEU A 109 -5.23 -0.77 -6.74
CA LEU A 109 -6.46 -0.38 -6.03
C LEU A 109 -7.36 -1.59 -5.79
N MET A 110 -7.63 -2.40 -6.83
CA MET A 110 -8.41 -3.63 -6.69
C MET A 110 -7.77 -4.63 -5.73
N ALA A 111 -6.43 -4.74 -5.71
CA ALA A 111 -5.72 -5.61 -4.78
C ALA A 111 -5.80 -5.13 -3.32
N LEU A 112 -6.00 -3.85 -3.10
CA LEU A 112 -6.14 -3.23 -1.77
C LEU A 112 -7.61 -3.10 -1.34
N GLU A 113 -8.55 -3.24 -2.27
CA GLU A 113 -9.98 -3.24 -1.98
C GLU A 113 -10.33 -4.39 -1.04
N GLY A 114 -11.06 -4.10 0.03
CA GLY A 114 -11.38 -5.09 1.08
C GLY A 114 -10.25 -5.37 2.07
N THR A 115 -9.09 -4.73 1.94
CA THR A 115 -8.03 -4.84 2.93
C THR A 115 -8.14 -3.73 4.00
N ALA A 116 -7.53 -3.96 5.18
CA ALA A 116 -7.48 -3.01 6.29
C ALA A 116 -6.72 -1.69 5.97
N THR A 117 -6.51 -1.40 4.71
CA THR A 117 -5.66 -0.29 4.22
C THR A 117 -6.46 0.85 3.59
N LYS A 118 -7.70 1.08 4.04
CA LYS A 118 -8.57 2.13 3.50
C LYS A 118 -7.90 3.52 3.42
N MET A 119 -6.98 3.84 4.33
CA MET A 119 -6.24 5.11 4.26
C MET A 119 -5.33 5.17 3.03
N TRP A 120 -4.66 4.08 2.69
CA TRP A 120 -3.86 3.98 1.47
C TRP A 120 -4.74 4.02 0.23
N TYR A 121 -5.90 3.39 0.30
CA TYR A 121 -6.91 3.42 -0.75
C TYR A 121 -7.36 4.85 -1.05
N ASP A 122 -7.72 5.64 -0.04
CA ASP A 122 -8.14 7.04 -0.20
C ASP A 122 -7.05 7.91 -0.83
N GLN A 123 -5.77 7.67 -0.49
CA GLN A 123 -4.64 8.36 -1.11
C GLN A 123 -4.44 7.93 -2.57
N LEU A 124 -4.56 6.64 -2.85
CA LEU A 124 -4.47 6.09 -4.21
C LEU A 124 -5.65 6.52 -5.09
N GLU A 125 -6.85 6.69 -4.52
CA GLU A 125 -8.02 7.27 -5.21
C GLU A 125 -7.72 8.71 -5.66
N GLY A 126 -7.06 9.50 -4.83
CA GLY A 126 -6.59 10.83 -5.23
C GLY A 126 -5.60 10.79 -6.40
N LEU A 127 -4.67 9.82 -6.38
CA LEU A 127 -3.74 9.59 -7.49
C LEU A 127 -4.45 9.05 -8.73
N ARG A 128 -5.49 8.23 -8.58
CA ARG A 128 -6.34 7.76 -9.67
C ARG A 128 -7.00 8.92 -10.39
N ALA A 129 -7.67 9.79 -9.64
CA ALA A 129 -8.31 10.97 -10.20
C ALA A 129 -7.31 11.86 -10.96
N LEU A 130 -6.10 12.04 -10.41
CA LEU A 130 -5.01 12.74 -11.05
C LEU A 130 -4.56 12.02 -12.33
N ALA A 131 -4.39 10.70 -12.32
CA ALA A 131 -3.99 9.91 -13.47
C ALA A 131 -5.03 9.93 -14.59
N ASP A 132 -6.31 9.78 -14.25
CA ASP A 132 -7.43 9.83 -15.20
C ASP A 132 -7.46 11.16 -15.95
N SER A 133 -7.10 12.18 -15.27
CA SER A 133 -7.07 13.53 -15.77
C SER A 133 -5.96 13.79 -16.79
N HIS A 134 -4.88 12.99 -16.77
CA HIS A 134 -3.77 13.08 -17.72
C HIS A 134 -3.89 12.16 -18.93
N LEU A 135 -4.90 11.30 -18.97
CA LEU A 135 -5.17 10.46 -20.13
C LEU A 135 -5.85 11.30 -21.24
N SER A 136 -5.32 11.21 -22.45
CA SER A 136 -6.03 11.71 -23.63
C SER A 136 -7.35 10.93 -23.81
N SER A 137 -8.31 11.49 -24.55
CA SER A 137 -9.58 10.77 -24.84
C SER A 137 -9.34 9.41 -25.50
N ARG A 138 -8.32 9.29 -26.36
CA ARG A 138 -7.93 8.03 -26.99
C ARG A 138 -7.39 7.03 -25.97
N ASP A 139 -6.50 7.47 -25.07
CA ASP A 139 -5.90 6.64 -24.06
C ASP A 139 -6.91 6.21 -22.99
N ARG A 140 -7.89 7.06 -22.70
CA ARG A 140 -9.00 6.74 -21.81
C ARG A 140 -9.86 5.61 -22.37
N ASN A 141 -10.25 5.69 -23.65
CA ASN A 141 -10.99 4.62 -24.31
C ASN A 141 -10.22 3.28 -24.30
N LEU A 142 -8.89 3.34 -24.51
CA LEU A 142 -8.05 2.15 -24.40
C LEU A 142 -7.99 1.61 -22.96
N PHE A 143 -7.85 2.48 -21.98
CA PHE A 143 -7.87 2.11 -20.58
C PHE A 143 -9.20 1.45 -20.18
N ASP A 144 -10.35 2.05 -20.54
CA ASP A 144 -11.69 1.53 -20.23
C ASP A 144 -11.88 0.13 -20.85
N ALA A 145 -11.40 -0.06 -22.08
CA ALA A 145 -11.43 -1.36 -22.75
C ALA A 145 -10.56 -2.40 -22.01
N LEU A 146 -9.37 -2.02 -21.55
CA LEU A 146 -8.47 -2.90 -20.79
C LEU A 146 -9.00 -3.22 -19.40
N GLN A 147 -9.55 -2.25 -18.70
CA GLN A 147 -10.11 -2.40 -17.35
C GLN A 147 -11.24 -3.44 -17.32
N ALA A 148 -12.08 -3.50 -18.37
CA ALA A 148 -13.16 -4.48 -18.47
C ALA A 148 -12.65 -5.95 -18.49
N HIS A 149 -11.37 -6.18 -18.80
CA HIS A 149 -10.76 -7.50 -18.87
C HIS A 149 -9.86 -7.85 -17.68
N VAL A 150 -9.73 -6.92 -16.70
CA VAL A 150 -8.90 -7.13 -15.52
C VAL A 150 -9.78 -7.31 -14.30
N CYS A 151 -9.57 -8.40 -13.58
CA CYS A 151 -10.21 -8.68 -12.31
C CYS A 151 -9.17 -9.17 -11.32
N VAL A 152 -9.02 -8.47 -10.19
CA VAL A 152 -8.21 -8.92 -9.06
C VAL A 152 -9.15 -9.48 -8.02
N ARG A 153 -8.95 -10.75 -7.67
CA ARG A 153 -9.66 -11.37 -6.56
C ARG A 153 -8.75 -11.37 -5.36
N GLY A 154 -9.08 -10.56 -4.36
CA GLY A 154 -8.34 -10.47 -3.12
C GLY A 154 -8.58 -11.66 -2.19
N GLY A 155 -7.78 -11.72 -1.14
CA GLY A 155 -7.97 -12.60 0.01
C GLY A 155 -9.18 -12.20 0.87
N ALA A 156 -9.18 -12.61 2.15
CA ALA A 156 -10.27 -12.31 3.07
C ALA A 156 -10.53 -10.80 3.19
N ASP A 157 -11.76 -10.42 3.00
CA ASP A 157 -12.25 -9.06 3.21
C ASP A 157 -12.16 -8.71 4.71
N ASP A 158 -11.25 -7.82 5.07
CA ASP A 158 -11.20 -7.25 6.42
C ASP A 158 -12.16 -6.06 6.47
N GLN A 159 -13.46 -6.37 6.62
CA GLN A 159 -14.55 -5.39 6.60
C GLN A 159 -14.46 -4.33 7.73
N GLN A 160 -13.54 -4.47 8.66
CA GLN A 160 -13.28 -3.44 9.65
C GLN A 160 -12.50 -2.29 9.03
N ALA A 161 -13.25 -1.23 8.70
CA ALA A 161 -12.63 0.04 8.32
C ALA A 161 -11.67 0.48 9.44
N LEU A 162 -10.38 0.62 9.11
CA LEU A 162 -9.40 1.16 10.06
C LEU A 162 -9.79 2.59 10.41
N ASP A 163 -9.78 2.90 11.71
CA ASP A 163 -9.93 4.28 12.15
C ASP A 163 -8.73 5.11 11.66
N THR A 164 -9.01 6.08 10.80
CA THR A 164 -8.01 6.97 10.21
C THR A 164 -7.23 7.74 11.29
N LYS A 165 -7.87 8.09 12.41
CA LYS A 165 -7.22 8.77 13.54
C LYS A 165 -6.24 7.83 14.21
N MET A 166 -6.65 6.59 14.47
CA MET A 166 -5.79 5.56 15.07
C MET A 166 -4.56 5.32 14.21
N LEU A 167 -4.75 5.11 12.91
CA LEU A 167 -3.64 4.85 12.00
C LEU A 167 -2.70 6.07 11.87
N SER A 168 -3.23 7.29 11.87
CA SER A 168 -2.43 8.51 11.89
C SER A 168 -1.51 8.56 13.12
N GLN A 169 -2.00 8.17 14.30
CA GLN A 169 -1.18 8.10 15.52
C GLN A 169 -0.07 7.05 15.41
N VAL A 170 -0.37 5.89 14.85
CA VAL A 170 0.64 4.84 14.58
C VAL A 170 1.73 5.37 13.64
N LEU A 171 1.34 6.01 12.53
CA LEU A 171 2.29 6.57 11.56
C LEU A 171 3.13 7.72 12.14
N MET A 172 2.53 8.59 12.94
CA MET A 172 3.25 9.67 13.64
C MET A 172 4.30 9.12 14.61
N ALA A 173 3.95 8.06 15.36
CA ALA A 173 4.89 7.42 16.28
C ALA A 173 6.02 6.70 15.54
N LEU A 174 5.71 6.03 14.42
CA LEU A 174 6.67 5.27 13.61
C LEU A 174 7.62 6.18 12.82
N GLY A 175 7.09 7.21 12.16
CA GLY A 175 7.78 8.05 11.19
C GLY A 175 8.38 9.34 11.77
N HIS A 176 8.51 9.48 13.11
CA HIS A 176 9.03 10.70 13.69
C HIS A 176 10.51 10.93 13.29
N PRO A 177 10.90 12.16 12.88
CA PRO A 177 12.25 12.46 12.35
C PRO A 177 13.41 12.10 13.29
N GLU A 178 13.19 12.20 14.60
CA GLU A 178 14.21 11.89 15.63
C GLU A 178 14.21 10.40 16.05
N GLY A 179 13.47 9.57 15.35
CA GLY A 179 13.28 8.15 15.64
C GLY A 179 11.91 7.85 16.27
N PRO A 180 11.53 6.56 16.39
CA PRO A 180 10.20 6.17 16.81
C PRO A 180 9.84 6.72 18.19
N ARG A 181 8.55 7.08 18.36
CA ARG A 181 7.99 7.49 19.63
C ARG A 181 7.30 6.31 20.29
N GLU A 182 7.18 6.33 21.63
CA GLU A 182 6.33 5.39 22.32
C GLU A 182 4.88 5.56 21.85
N LEU A 183 4.19 4.46 21.70
CA LEU A 183 2.79 4.39 21.28
C LEU A 183 1.99 3.68 22.36
N GLU A 184 1.06 4.41 22.97
CA GLU A 184 0.04 3.83 23.82
C GLU A 184 -1.08 3.28 22.93
N LEU A 185 -1.48 2.04 23.15
CA LEU A 185 -2.55 1.41 22.37
C LEU A 185 -3.45 0.57 23.27
N THR A 186 -4.74 0.58 22.92
CA THR A 186 -5.75 -0.30 23.49
C THR A 186 -6.03 -1.41 22.49
N TYR A 187 -5.76 -2.65 22.86
CA TYR A 187 -5.79 -3.80 21.97
C TYR A 187 -6.79 -4.87 22.40
N ALA A 188 -7.68 -5.27 21.49
CA ALA A 188 -8.63 -6.37 21.68
C ALA A 188 -8.00 -7.70 21.23
N ALA A 189 -7.56 -8.52 22.18
CA ALA A 189 -6.90 -9.79 21.90
C ALA A 189 -7.90 -10.86 21.45
N ALA A 190 -7.67 -11.50 20.29
CA ALA A 190 -8.56 -12.54 19.77
C ALA A 190 -8.58 -13.81 20.63
N SER A 191 -7.45 -14.15 21.26
CA SER A 191 -7.32 -15.39 22.06
C SER A 191 -8.10 -15.34 23.37
N THR A 192 -8.30 -14.14 23.93
CA THR A 192 -8.95 -13.97 25.24
C THR A 192 -10.24 -13.16 25.18
N GLY A 193 -10.53 -12.50 24.06
CA GLY A 193 -11.62 -11.53 23.93
C GLY A 193 -11.48 -10.28 24.82
N ARG A 194 -10.34 -10.15 25.52
CA ARG A 194 -10.10 -9.07 26.48
C ARG A 194 -9.38 -7.90 25.82
N THR A 195 -9.78 -6.71 26.18
CA THR A 195 -9.09 -5.49 25.81
C THR A 195 -8.02 -5.13 26.85
N SER A 196 -6.84 -4.73 26.41
CA SER A 196 -5.74 -4.34 27.29
C SER A 196 -5.00 -3.13 26.76
N ALA A 197 -4.64 -2.21 27.66
CA ALA A 197 -3.76 -1.10 27.32
C ALA A 197 -2.29 -1.55 27.33
N ARG A 198 -1.50 -1.03 26.39
CA ARG A 198 -0.07 -1.32 26.25
C ARG A 198 0.67 -0.08 25.76
N THR A 199 1.90 0.08 26.23
CA THR A 199 2.84 1.05 25.67
C THR A 199 3.92 0.28 24.94
N VAL A 200 4.07 0.54 23.64
CA VAL A 200 5.01 -0.16 22.75
C VAL A 200 5.84 0.83 21.95
N VAL A 201 6.94 0.37 21.37
CA VAL A 201 7.74 1.15 20.42
C VAL A 201 7.52 0.58 19.02
N PRO A 202 6.86 1.29 18.12
CA PRO A 202 6.57 0.83 16.76
C PRO A 202 7.86 0.63 15.97
N PHE A 203 7.91 -0.43 15.16
CA PHE A 203 9.07 -0.76 14.33
C PHE A 203 8.74 -0.77 12.84
N THR A 204 7.67 -1.45 12.44
CA THR A 204 7.24 -1.49 11.04
C THR A 204 5.77 -1.90 10.92
N LEU A 205 5.16 -1.49 9.81
CA LEU A 205 3.87 -2.00 9.36
C LEU A 205 4.10 -3.09 8.33
N THR A 206 3.39 -4.20 8.46
CA THR A 206 3.38 -5.29 7.50
C THR A 206 1.96 -5.55 7.01
N HIS A 207 1.83 -5.86 5.74
CA HIS A 207 0.58 -6.32 5.15
C HIS A 207 0.74 -7.77 4.72
N ASP A 208 -0.11 -8.63 5.25
CA ASP A 208 -0.14 -10.04 4.86
C ASP A 208 -1.19 -10.26 3.78
N VAL A 209 -0.71 -10.50 2.57
CA VAL A 209 -1.55 -10.69 1.39
C VAL A 209 -2.48 -11.91 1.53
N PHE A 210 -2.07 -12.95 2.27
CA PHE A 210 -2.86 -14.16 2.44
C PHE A 210 -4.07 -13.96 3.37
N SER A 211 -3.89 -13.25 4.47
CA SER A 211 -4.97 -12.99 5.42
C SER A 211 -5.68 -11.66 5.17
N GLY A 212 -5.22 -10.87 4.19
CA GLY A 212 -5.70 -9.51 3.97
C GLY A 212 -5.46 -8.59 5.18
N GLY A 213 -4.67 -9.03 6.16
CA GLY A 213 -4.49 -8.32 7.42
C GLY A 213 -3.29 -7.38 7.40
N ALA A 214 -3.46 -6.18 7.99
CA ALA A 214 -2.37 -5.29 8.28
C ALA A 214 -1.96 -5.41 9.75
N PHE A 215 -0.65 -5.43 10.01
CA PHE A 215 -0.08 -5.64 11.34
C PHE A 215 0.95 -4.55 11.67
N LEU A 216 0.95 -4.13 12.92
CA LEU A 216 2.02 -3.35 13.51
C LEU A 216 2.96 -4.33 14.24
N LEU A 217 4.21 -4.40 13.78
CA LEU A 217 5.30 -5.00 14.54
C LEU A 217 5.90 -3.94 15.44
N ALA A 218 5.97 -4.21 16.72
CA ALA A 218 6.48 -3.28 17.72
C ALA A 218 7.29 -4.01 18.80
N TRP A 219 8.17 -3.28 19.47
CA TRP A 219 8.84 -3.71 20.69
C TRP A 219 7.93 -3.48 21.89
N ASP A 220 7.68 -4.48 22.69
CA ASP A 220 6.96 -4.37 23.96
C ASP A 220 7.97 -4.27 25.12
N PRO A 221 8.21 -3.07 25.70
CA PRO A 221 9.19 -2.90 26.76
C PRO A 221 8.84 -3.64 28.03
N ALA A 222 7.54 -3.88 28.31
CA ALA A 222 7.09 -4.58 29.49
C ALA A 222 7.35 -6.09 29.40
N LYS A 223 7.39 -6.63 28.18
CA LYS A 223 7.64 -8.04 27.90
C LYS A 223 9.06 -8.33 27.40
N GLN A 224 9.80 -7.27 27.02
CA GLN A 224 11.15 -7.38 26.45
C GLN A 224 11.19 -8.26 25.18
N GLU A 225 10.16 -8.16 24.33
CA GLU A 225 10.03 -8.99 23.13
C GLU A 225 9.30 -8.29 21.99
N PRO A 226 9.51 -8.70 20.72
CA PRO A 226 8.69 -8.29 19.58
C PRO A 226 7.24 -8.75 19.72
N ARG A 227 6.32 -7.89 19.34
CA ARG A 227 4.89 -8.17 19.30
C ARG A 227 4.25 -7.74 18.00
N HIS A 228 3.35 -8.58 17.49
CA HIS A 228 2.49 -8.24 16.35
C HIS A 228 1.10 -7.83 16.83
N PHE A 229 0.64 -6.69 16.36
CA PHE A 229 -0.71 -6.18 16.61
C PHE A 229 -1.45 -6.06 15.29
N ARG A 230 -2.51 -6.83 15.09
CA ARG A 230 -3.39 -6.65 13.93
C ARG A 230 -4.05 -5.28 14.03
N LEU A 231 -3.90 -4.42 13.01
CA LEU A 231 -4.39 -3.05 13.08
C LEU A 231 -5.89 -2.98 13.33
N ALA A 232 -6.68 -3.85 12.69
CA ALA A 232 -8.12 -3.94 12.87
C ALA A 232 -8.56 -4.29 14.33
N ARG A 233 -7.64 -4.66 15.22
CA ARG A 233 -7.89 -4.95 16.63
C ARG A 233 -7.37 -3.88 17.57
N ILE A 234 -6.74 -2.84 17.05
CA ILE A 234 -6.36 -1.66 17.82
C ILE A 234 -7.59 -0.78 17.93
N VAL A 235 -8.14 -0.69 19.12
CA VAL A 235 -9.34 0.11 19.41
C VAL A 235 -8.99 1.59 19.47
N GLU A 236 -7.83 1.90 20.06
CA GLU A 236 -7.33 3.27 20.23
C GLU A 236 -5.80 3.25 20.18
N ALA A 237 -5.22 4.31 19.62
CA ALA A 237 -3.78 4.53 19.62
C ALA A 237 -3.47 6.01 19.87
N LYS A 238 -2.38 6.28 20.60
CA LYS A 238 -1.89 7.63 20.92
C LYS A 238 -0.37 7.64 20.87
N ALA A 239 0.19 8.43 19.96
CA ALA A 239 1.62 8.71 19.93
C ALA A 239 2.02 9.56 21.15
N LEU A 240 3.00 9.11 21.89
CA LEU A 240 3.51 9.83 23.06
C LEU A 240 4.69 10.72 22.66
N PRO A 241 4.92 11.85 23.38
CA PRO A 241 6.09 12.70 23.12
C PRO A 241 7.43 11.99 23.39
N LYS A 242 7.42 10.96 24.23
CA LYS A 242 8.60 10.23 24.66
C LYS A 242 9.18 9.41 23.52
N ARG A 243 10.49 9.54 23.31
CA ARG A 243 11.24 8.73 22.34
C ARG A 243 11.24 7.28 22.79
N GLY A 244 10.85 6.38 21.89
CA GLY A 244 10.90 4.95 22.11
C GLY A 244 12.32 4.41 21.98
N LEU A 245 12.70 3.54 22.90
CA LEU A 245 13.97 2.81 22.88
C LEU A 245 13.74 1.36 22.46
N ILE A 246 14.42 0.95 21.41
CA ILE A 246 14.54 -0.44 21.00
C ILE A 246 15.97 -0.88 21.34
N PRO A 247 16.19 -1.67 22.39
CA PRO A 247 17.53 -2.04 22.87
C PRO A 247 18.32 -2.80 21.80
N ASP A 248 17.66 -3.73 21.11
CA ASP A 248 18.21 -4.52 20.02
C ASP A 248 17.16 -4.68 18.92
N LYS A 249 17.50 -4.32 17.68
CA LYS A 249 16.62 -4.45 16.53
C LYS A 249 16.58 -5.85 15.92
N ARG A 250 17.60 -6.67 16.18
CA ARG A 250 17.70 -8.02 15.59
C ARG A 250 16.48 -8.89 15.85
N PRO A 251 15.87 -8.94 17.06
CA PRO A 251 14.65 -9.70 17.28
C PRO A 251 13.45 -9.20 16.46
N LEU A 252 13.36 -7.87 16.24
CA LEU A 252 12.30 -7.27 15.42
C LEU A 252 12.52 -7.53 13.91
N GLU A 253 13.77 -7.44 13.45
CA GLU A 253 14.14 -7.79 12.08
C GLU A 253 13.87 -9.28 11.82
N GLN A 254 14.23 -10.14 12.75
CA GLN A 254 13.91 -11.55 12.68
C GLN A 254 12.40 -11.80 12.66
N ALA A 255 11.62 -11.08 13.50
CA ALA A 255 10.17 -11.19 13.51
C ALA A 255 9.54 -10.72 12.18
N ARG A 256 10.07 -9.66 11.57
CA ARG A 256 9.65 -9.17 10.25
C ARG A 256 9.95 -10.20 9.15
N ASP A 257 11.16 -10.76 9.16
CA ASP A 257 11.69 -11.57 8.07
C ASP A 257 11.24 -13.04 8.13
N LEU A 258 10.81 -13.53 9.31
CA LEU A 258 10.43 -14.93 9.53
C LEU A 258 8.93 -15.15 9.82
N GLN A 259 8.12 -14.11 9.78
CA GLN A 259 6.67 -14.29 9.92
C GLN A 259 6.07 -15.00 8.71
N ILE A 260 5.09 -15.84 8.94
CA ILE A 260 4.29 -16.51 7.90
C ILE A 260 2.82 -16.28 8.19
N GLY A 261 2.12 -15.55 7.29
CA GLY A 261 0.70 -15.27 7.44
C GLY A 261 0.35 -14.49 8.72
N GLY A 262 1.22 -13.58 9.18
CA GLY A 262 1.08 -12.84 10.44
C GLY A 262 1.43 -13.65 11.70
N TRP A 263 1.91 -14.88 11.57
CA TRP A 263 2.33 -15.74 12.66
C TRP A 263 3.85 -15.68 12.87
N PHE A 264 4.23 -15.46 14.10
CA PHE A 264 5.63 -15.43 14.55
C PHE A 264 5.70 -15.79 16.03
N SER A 265 6.75 -16.52 16.39
CA SER A 265 7.15 -16.77 17.79
C SER A 265 8.58 -16.28 18.00
N PRO A 266 8.94 -15.72 19.17
CA PRO A 266 10.32 -15.34 19.48
C PRO A 266 11.26 -16.55 19.68
N SER A 267 10.78 -17.75 19.39
CA SER A 267 11.56 -19.00 19.47
C SER A 267 12.63 -19.06 18.39
N ALA A 268 13.64 -19.90 18.57
CA ALA A 268 14.66 -20.17 17.57
C ALA A 268 14.02 -20.68 16.26
N PRO A 269 14.43 -20.17 15.11
CA PRO A 269 13.90 -20.62 13.82
C PRO A 269 14.27 -22.08 13.56
N PHE A 270 13.37 -22.80 12.93
CA PHE A 270 13.58 -24.17 12.48
C PHE A 270 13.29 -24.31 11.00
N GLN A 271 13.93 -25.29 10.38
CA GLN A 271 13.73 -25.59 8.97
C GLN A 271 12.48 -26.44 8.80
N VAL A 272 11.67 -26.07 7.82
CA VAL A 272 10.51 -26.82 7.35
C VAL A 272 10.87 -27.44 6.00
N LYS A 273 10.58 -28.73 5.82
CA LYS A 273 10.70 -29.44 4.56
C LYS A 273 9.38 -30.10 4.19
N VAL A 274 8.89 -29.76 3.02
CA VAL A 274 7.63 -30.26 2.46
C VAL A 274 7.91 -30.81 1.08
N ARG A 275 7.55 -32.07 0.85
CA ARG A 275 7.50 -32.64 -0.50
C ARG A 275 6.13 -32.33 -1.11
N VAL A 276 6.13 -31.82 -2.32
CA VAL A 276 4.89 -31.50 -3.03
C VAL A 276 4.85 -32.27 -4.35
N GLY A 277 3.78 -33.01 -4.53
CA GLY A 277 3.50 -33.81 -5.73
C GLY A 277 2.35 -33.26 -6.56
N GLY A 278 1.62 -34.16 -7.22
CA GLY A 278 0.48 -33.82 -8.05
C GLY A 278 0.85 -33.31 -9.44
N SER A 279 -0.16 -32.95 -10.22
CA SER A 279 0.03 -32.56 -11.63
C SER A 279 0.42 -31.10 -11.82
N ASN A 280 -0.04 -30.19 -10.94
CA ASN A 280 0.06 -28.75 -11.18
C ASN A 280 1.06 -28.04 -10.23
N TRP A 281 1.12 -28.44 -8.97
CA TRP A 281 1.91 -27.75 -7.95
C TRP A 281 3.42 -27.74 -8.21
N PRO A 282 4.07 -28.86 -8.59
CA PRO A 282 5.52 -28.88 -8.75
C PRO A 282 6.03 -27.83 -9.72
N GLN A 283 5.44 -27.72 -10.89
CA GLN A 283 5.87 -26.74 -11.89
C GLN A 283 5.55 -25.31 -11.46
N SER A 284 4.37 -25.08 -10.90
CA SER A 284 3.96 -23.76 -10.39
C SER A 284 4.90 -23.24 -9.30
N LEU A 285 5.33 -24.12 -8.38
CA LEU A 285 6.27 -23.75 -7.31
C LEU A 285 7.69 -23.47 -7.81
N LEU A 286 8.10 -24.14 -8.90
CA LEU A 286 9.40 -23.89 -9.55
C LEU A 286 9.39 -22.55 -10.30
N ASP A 287 8.30 -22.26 -11.01
CA ASP A 287 8.16 -21.04 -11.82
C ASP A 287 7.94 -19.79 -10.94
N ALA A 288 7.18 -19.94 -9.86
CA ALA A 288 6.86 -18.87 -8.92
C ALA A 288 6.98 -19.36 -7.46
N PRO A 289 8.20 -19.37 -6.88
CA PRO A 289 8.38 -19.75 -5.49
C PRO A 289 7.53 -18.87 -4.55
N PRO A 290 6.90 -19.48 -3.53
CA PRO A 290 6.06 -18.73 -2.61
C PRO A 290 6.88 -17.73 -1.76
N ALA A 291 6.24 -16.65 -1.32
CA ALA A 291 6.85 -15.65 -0.45
C ALA A 291 6.97 -16.17 1.00
N LEU A 292 7.80 -17.20 1.21
CA LEU A 292 8.10 -17.79 2.50
C LEU A 292 9.53 -17.44 2.94
N PRO A 293 9.80 -17.36 4.25
CA PRO A 293 11.12 -17.02 4.77
C PRO A 293 12.20 -17.99 4.30
N ARG A 294 13.22 -17.47 3.61
CA ARG A 294 14.34 -18.26 3.08
C ARG A 294 13.92 -19.48 2.28
N VAL A 295 12.93 -19.30 1.41
CA VAL A 295 12.38 -20.38 0.59
C VAL A 295 13.39 -20.90 -0.43
N GLU A 296 13.45 -22.21 -0.55
CA GLU A 296 14.12 -22.92 -1.65
C GLU A 296 13.17 -23.96 -2.21
N VAL A 297 13.09 -24.05 -3.54
CA VAL A 297 12.31 -25.07 -4.27
C VAL A 297 13.27 -25.88 -5.12
N ARG A 298 13.33 -27.18 -4.88
CA ARG A 298 14.22 -28.09 -5.63
C ARG A 298 13.42 -29.22 -6.24
N LYS A 299 13.69 -29.50 -7.52
CA LYS A 299 13.09 -30.65 -8.21
C LYS A 299 13.63 -31.96 -7.65
N GLU A 300 12.76 -32.91 -7.35
CA GLU A 300 13.10 -34.28 -6.94
C GLU A 300 12.80 -35.29 -8.07
N LYS A 301 13.23 -36.52 -7.86
CA LYS A 301 12.90 -37.64 -8.76
C LYS A 301 11.40 -37.94 -8.68
N GLY A 302 10.81 -38.38 -9.80
CA GLY A 302 9.38 -38.74 -9.82
C GLY A 302 8.41 -37.57 -10.00
N GLY A 303 8.90 -36.37 -10.41
CA GLY A 303 8.04 -35.23 -10.74
C GLY A 303 7.56 -34.44 -9.53
N THR A 304 8.12 -34.71 -8.35
CA THR A 304 7.85 -33.95 -7.13
C THR A 304 8.86 -32.80 -6.94
N VAL A 305 8.56 -31.88 -6.04
CA VAL A 305 9.49 -30.85 -5.59
C VAL A 305 9.65 -30.88 -4.07
N LEU A 306 10.84 -30.55 -3.62
CA LEU A 306 11.14 -30.31 -2.22
C LEU A 306 11.09 -28.82 -1.97
N LEU A 307 10.16 -28.38 -1.15
CA LEU A 307 10.03 -27.01 -0.66
C LEU A 307 10.68 -26.94 0.73
N THR A 308 11.63 -26.02 0.89
CA THR A 308 12.34 -25.79 2.15
C THR A 308 12.22 -24.34 2.55
N PHE A 309 11.90 -24.03 3.81
CA PHE A 309 11.82 -22.66 4.33
C PHE A 309 12.03 -22.61 5.83
N LEU A 310 12.18 -21.41 6.40
CA LEU A 310 12.30 -21.20 7.85
C LEU A 310 10.96 -20.79 8.45
N ALA A 311 10.74 -21.23 9.69
CA ALA A 311 9.60 -20.84 10.52
C ALA A 311 10.02 -20.72 12.00
N THR A 312 9.24 -19.96 12.77
CA THR A 312 9.43 -19.79 14.22
C THR A 312 8.27 -20.33 15.05
N ASP A 313 7.16 -20.68 14.41
CA ASP A 313 5.96 -21.25 14.99
C ASP A 313 5.40 -22.38 14.12
N LEU A 314 4.42 -23.12 14.63
CA LEU A 314 3.78 -24.22 13.90
C LEU A 314 2.55 -23.78 13.09
N GLN A 315 1.93 -22.64 13.44
CA GLN A 315 0.64 -22.23 12.86
C GLN A 315 0.80 -21.70 11.42
N GLY A 316 1.79 -20.83 11.20
CA GLY A 316 2.06 -20.28 9.88
C GLY A 316 2.33 -21.37 8.83
N PRO A 317 3.32 -22.25 9.04
CA PRO A 317 3.57 -23.39 8.16
C PRO A 317 2.37 -24.31 7.98
N THR A 318 1.64 -24.63 9.05
CA THR A 318 0.45 -25.49 8.97
C THR A 318 -0.59 -24.90 8.00
N ARG A 319 -0.89 -23.61 8.13
CA ARG A 319 -1.86 -22.95 7.24
C ARG A 319 -1.40 -22.97 5.78
N TYR A 320 -0.13 -22.70 5.54
CA TYR A 320 0.42 -22.76 4.19
C TYR A 320 0.33 -24.17 3.59
N ILE A 321 0.72 -25.20 4.37
CA ILE A 321 0.70 -26.60 3.91
C ILE A 321 -0.73 -27.07 3.60
N LEU A 322 -1.70 -26.66 4.42
CA LEU A 322 -3.12 -26.98 4.17
C LEU A 322 -3.65 -26.43 2.83
N GLN A 323 -3.10 -25.33 2.33
CA GLN A 323 -3.47 -24.78 1.01
C GLN A 323 -2.98 -25.67 -0.15
N LEU A 324 -1.89 -26.42 0.05
CA LEU A 324 -1.37 -27.36 -0.95
C LEU A 324 -2.20 -28.66 -1.01
N GLY A 325 -3.08 -28.88 -0.04
CA GLY A 325 -4.01 -30.00 -0.01
C GLY A 325 -3.33 -31.34 0.17
N ALA A 326 -3.87 -32.37 -0.47
CA ALA A 326 -3.41 -33.75 -0.36
C ALA A 326 -2.07 -34.02 -1.09
N ASP A 327 -1.62 -33.08 -1.92
CA ASP A 327 -0.38 -33.21 -2.69
C ASP A 327 0.87 -32.90 -1.85
N ALA A 328 0.71 -32.40 -0.62
CA ALA A 328 1.79 -32.00 0.25
C ALA A 328 2.07 -33.02 1.36
N GLU A 329 3.32 -33.44 1.47
CA GLU A 329 3.84 -34.28 2.55
C GLU A 329 4.86 -33.51 3.39
N THR A 330 4.56 -33.30 4.68
CA THR A 330 5.50 -32.65 5.59
C THR A 330 6.57 -33.65 6.04
N LEU A 331 7.82 -33.40 5.69
CA LEU A 331 8.95 -34.25 6.04
C LEU A 331 9.57 -33.85 7.38
N GLU A 332 9.82 -32.56 7.57
CA GLU A 332 10.46 -31.99 8.77
C GLU A 332 9.79 -30.65 9.15
N PRO A 333 9.82 -30.28 10.44
CA PRO A 333 10.24 -31.09 11.57
C PRO A 333 9.12 -32.02 12.08
N ALA A 334 9.47 -33.03 12.92
CA ALA A 334 8.49 -33.95 13.47
C ALA A 334 7.37 -33.28 14.30
N PRO A 335 7.63 -32.23 15.11
CA PRO A 335 6.56 -31.49 15.78
C PRO A 335 5.53 -30.88 14.83
N LEU A 336 5.95 -30.37 13.66
CA LEU A 336 5.03 -29.83 12.67
C LEU A 336 4.16 -30.93 12.06
N ARG A 337 4.73 -32.10 11.75
CA ARG A 337 3.96 -33.26 11.27
C ARG A 337 2.87 -33.67 12.27
N THR A 338 3.24 -33.77 13.56
CA THR A 338 2.30 -34.11 14.63
C THR A 338 1.19 -33.07 14.74
N HIS A 339 1.53 -31.79 14.68
CA HIS A 339 0.56 -30.67 14.74
C HIS A 339 -0.38 -30.69 13.55
N LEU A 340 0.14 -30.88 12.33
CA LEU A 340 -0.65 -30.98 11.10
C LEU A 340 -1.59 -32.19 11.13
N ALA A 341 -1.09 -33.36 11.54
CA ALA A 341 -1.91 -34.58 11.65
C ALA A 341 -3.06 -34.39 12.66
N ALA A 342 -2.82 -33.75 13.79
CA ALA A 342 -3.85 -33.42 14.78
C ALA A 342 -4.89 -32.44 14.19
N THR A 343 -4.44 -31.43 13.45
CA THR A 343 -5.30 -30.46 12.77
C THR A 343 -6.20 -31.14 11.73
N LEU A 344 -5.64 -32.01 10.88
CA LEU A 344 -6.37 -32.75 9.87
C LEU A 344 -7.40 -33.70 10.50
N LYS A 345 -7.04 -34.39 11.59
CA LYS A 345 -7.96 -35.25 12.34
C LYS A 345 -9.14 -34.44 12.91
N ALA A 346 -8.87 -33.27 13.47
CA ALA A 346 -9.91 -32.38 14.00
C ALA A 346 -10.83 -31.84 12.89
N MET A 347 -10.26 -31.50 11.71
CA MET A 347 -11.03 -31.10 10.53
C MET A 347 -11.91 -32.26 10.07
N LEU A 348 -11.37 -33.46 9.88
CA LEU A 348 -12.13 -34.62 9.44
C LEU A 348 -13.28 -34.96 10.39
N ALA A 349 -13.08 -34.81 11.68
CA ALA A 349 -14.13 -35.06 12.69
C ALA A 349 -15.33 -34.08 12.60
N ARG A 350 -15.09 -32.87 12.06
CA ARG A 350 -16.15 -31.86 11.84
C ARG A 350 -16.91 -32.04 10.52
N HIS A 351 -16.38 -32.83 9.61
CA HIS A 351 -16.97 -33.09 8.28
C HIS A 351 -17.56 -34.50 8.15
N ARG A 352 -17.58 -35.27 9.23
CA ARG A 352 -18.33 -36.52 9.37
C ARG A 352 -19.62 -36.30 10.12
#